data_6fe991ef77b5c949acae528a7c0144d6
#
_entry.id   6fe991ef77b5c949acae528a7c0144d6
#
_cell.length_a   1.000
_cell.length_b   1.000
_cell.length_c   1.000
_cell.angle_alpha   90.00
_cell.angle_beta   90.00
_cell.angle_gamma   90.00
#
_symmetry.space_group_name_H-M   'P 1'
#
loop_
_entity.id
_entity.type
_entity.pdbx_description
1 polymer ?
#
loop_
_entity_poly.entity_id
_entity_poly.type
_entity_poly.pdbx_seq_one_letter_code
_entity_poly.pdbx_strand_id
1 'polypeptide(L)'
;DQFAADDNWAAAQKLASRYRQDFATYQRFQQRADFIGRVHQLITSMTQLLGSPDDLIKPSTKKLATGLITDAKSALAFSPTLTKLSTALNERLTSYTTPLDIIVVSDNVTFVEVKSVGQVGTVAQKTIQLLPGDYVFVGKRKGYVTIQVPVALRPGDSGKEISVIAHEQI
;
A
#
# COMPACT_ATOMS: atom_id res chain seq x y z
N ASP A 1 -30.07 -0.27 19.17
CA ASP A 1 -28.87 -0.18 18.36
C ASP A 1 -27.75 0.66 19.00
N GLN A 2 -27.68 0.58 20.34
CA GLN A 2 -26.75 1.35 21.18
C GLN A 2 -25.29 1.12 20.75
N PHE A 3 -24.91 -0.14 20.49
CA PHE A 3 -23.52 -0.46 20.10
C PHE A 3 -23.06 0.24 18.81
N ALA A 4 -23.92 0.37 17.80
CA ALA A 4 -23.58 1.10 16.59
C ALA A 4 -23.53 2.61 16.83
N ALA A 5 -24.36 3.15 17.72
CA ALA A 5 -24.31 4.55 18.15
C ALA A 5 -23.02 4.86 18.93
N ASP A 6 -22.52 3.90 19.70
CA ASP A 6 -21.27 3.98 20.45
C ASP A 6 -20.03 3.60 19.63
N ASP A 7 -20.14 3.49 18.29
CA ASP A 7 -19.07 3.07 17.35
C ASP A 7 -18.50 1.66 17.65
N ASN A 8 -19.26 0.83 18.39
CA ASN A 8 -18.89 -0.55 18.73
C ASN A 8 -19.46 -1.55 17.73
N TRP A 9 -18.95 -1.53 16.51
CA TRP A 9 -19.46 -2.32 15.38
C TRP A 9 -19.29 -3.83 15.54
N ALA A 10 -18.27 -4.27 16.28
CA ALA A 10 -18.06 -5.69 16.58
C ALA A 10 -19.19 -6.24 17.48
N ALA A 11 -19.55 -5.51 18.53
CA ALA A 11 -20.66 -5.89 19.40
C ALA A 11 -22.01 -5.80 18.67
N ALA A 12 -22.21 -4.74 17.86
CA ALA A 12 -23.40 -4.59 17.02
C ALA A 12 -23.58 -5.77 16.06
N GLN A 13 -22.50 -6.20 15.40
CA GLN A 13 -22.47 -7.34 14.48
C GLN A 13 -22.81 -8.65 15.20
N LYS A 14 -22.21 -8.89 16.35
CA LYS A 14 -22.49 -10.09 17.17
C LYS A 14 -23.97 -10.16 17.55
N LEU A 15 -24.55 -9.04 17.97
CA LEU A 15 -25.97 -8.96 18.34
C LEU A 15 -26.87 -9.18 17.13
N ALA A 16 -26.61 -8.50 16.01
CA ALA A 16 -27.37 -8.64 14.77
C ALA A 16 -27.36 -10.08 14.25
N SER A 17 -26.20 -10.74 14.28
CA SER A 17 -26.05 -12.14 13.85
C SER A 17 -26.84 -13.09 14.74
N ARG A 18 -26.86 -12.86 16.06
CA ARG A 18 -27.60 -13.70 17.04
C ARG A 18 -29.11 -13.72 16.77
N TYR A 19 -29.70 -12.59 16.42
CA TYR A 19 -31.14 -12.46 16.23
C TYR A 19 -31.58 -12.53 14.77
N ARG A 20 -30.67 -12.76 13.83
CA ARG A 20 -31.00 -12.72 12.40
C ARG A 20 -32.04 -13.72 11.97
N GLN A 21 -32.07 -14.92 12.58
CA GLN A 21 -33.06 -15.96 12.28
C GLN A 21 -34.42 -15.65 12.92
N ASP A 22 -34.42 -15.14 14.14
CA ASP A 22 -35.66 -14.82 14.88
C ASP A 22 -36.43 -13.70 14.17
N PHE A 23 -35.74 -12.79 13.49
CA PHE A 23 -36.31 -11.66 12.76
C PHE A 23 -36.19 -11.79 11.25
N ALA A 24 -36.17 -13.03 10.72
CA ALA A 24 -35.94 -13.28 9.29
C ALA A 24 -36.97 -12.60 8.37
N THR A 25 -38.22 -12.46 8.81
CA THR A 25 -39.31 -11.82 8.05
C THR A 25 -39.36 -10.31 8.17
N TYR A 26 -38.63 -9.72 9.10
CA TYR A 26 -38.62 -8.27 9.33
C TYR A 26 -37.57 -7.58 8.44
N GLN A 27 -37.98 -7.08 7.28
CA GLN A 27 -37.12 -6.48 6.28
C GLN A 27 -36.23 -5.36 6.83
N ARG A 28 -36.76 -4.47 7.66
CA ARG A 28 -35.97 -3.37 8.27
C ARG A 28 -34.86 -3.89 9.17
N PHE A 29 -35.11 -4.98 9.91
CA PHE A 29 -34.06 -5.61 10.71
C PHE A 29 -32.94 -6.19 9.82
N GLN A 30 -33.33 -6.90 8.75
CA GLN A 30 -32.34 -7.49 7.81
C GLN A 30 -31.49 -6.40 7.17
N GLN A 31 -32.10 -5.33 6.67
CA GLN A 31 -31.36 -4.19 6.09
C GLN A 31 -30.37 -3.57 7.07
N ARG A 32 -30.80 -3.42 8.35
CA ARG A 32 -29.92 -2.86 9.40
C ARG A 32 -28.79 -3.82 9.77
N ALA A 33 -29.08 -5.11 9.87
CA ALA A 33 -28.07 -6.14 10.13
C ALA A 33 -27.04 -6.21 9.00
N ASP A 34 -27.46 -6.11 7.75
CA ASP A 34 -26.58 -6.08 6.58
C ASP A 34 -25.69 -4.82 6.59
N PHE A 35 -26.24 -3.66 6.94
CA PHE A 35 -25.47 -2.43 7.08
C PHE A 35 -24.39 -2.56 8.18
N ILE A 36 -24.76 -3.05 9.35
CA ILE A 36 -23.83 -3.29 10.47
C ILE A 36 -22.72 -4.25 10.04
N GLY A 37 -23.09 -5.34 9.35
CA GLY A 37 -22.12 -6.31 8.82
C GLY A 37 -21.11 -5.69 7.86
N ARG A 38 -21.57 -4.88 6.92
CA ARG A 38 -20.71 -4.17 5.98
C ARG A 38 -19.74 -3.21 6.69
N VAL A 39 -20.24 -2.41 7.63
CA VAL A 39 -19.37 -1.47 8.38
C VAL A 39 -18.31 -2.23 9.16
N HIS A 40 -18.69 -3.28 9.88
CA HIS A 40 -17.75 -4.11 10.63
C HIS A 40 -16.68 -4.75 9.71
N GLN A 41 -17.09 -5.27 8.55
CA GLN A 41 -16.17 -5.86 7.57
C GLN A 41 -15.20 -4.82 7.02
N LEU A 42 -15.68 -3.60 6.70
CA LEU A 42 -14.82 -2.50 6.23
C LEU A 42 -13.77 -2.13 7.28
N ILE A 43 -14.18 -1.96 8.54
CA ILE A 43 -13.27 -1.67 9.66
C ILE A 43 -12.21 -2.77 9.78
N THR A 44 -12.61 -4.04 9.77
CA THR A 44 -11.69 -5.18 9.90
C THR A 44 -10.69 -5.22 8.75
N SER A 45 -11.16 -5.08 7.50
CA SER A 45 -10.30 -5.14 6.31
C SER A 45 -9.33 -3.96 6.24
N MET A 46 -9.77 -2.75 6.56
CA MET A 46 -8.90 -1.56 6.59
C MET A 46 -7.85 -1.67 7.70
N THR A 47 -8.24 -2.15 8.89
CA THR A 47 -7.31 -2.37 10.01
C THR A 47 -6.22 -3.38 9.63
N GLN A 48 -6.60 -4.48 8.97
CA GLN A 48 -5.66 -5.49 8.50
C GLN A 48 -4.66 -4.92 7.49
N LEU A 49 -5.14 -4.15 6.50
CA LEU A 49 -4.26 -3.51 5.50
C LEU A 49 -3.31 -2.50 6.11
N LEU A 50 -3.77 -1.71 7.07
CA LEU A 50 -2.92 -0.75 7.79
C LEU A 50 -1.85 -1.45 8.65
N GLY A 51 -2.13 -2.68 9.12
CA GLY A 51 -1.17 -3.52 9.84
C GLY A 51 -0.06 -4.11 8.96
N SER A 52 -0.25 -4.15 7.63
CA SER A 52 0.71 -4.70 6.67
C SER A 52 0.98 -3.72 5.53
N PRO A 53 1.57 -2.55 5.82
CA PRO A 53 1.71 -1.47 4.83
C PRO A 53 2.53 -1.85 3.60
N ASP A 54 3.53 -2.72 3.73
CA ASP A 54 4.38 -3.16 2.63
C ASP A 54 3.62 -3.98 1.57
N ASP A 55 2.47 -4.54 1.92
CA ASP A 55 1.61 -5.19 0.93
C ASP A 55 1.04 -4.21 -0.11
N LEU A 56 1.01 -2.89 0.19
CA LEU A 56 0.63 -1.84 -0.76
C LEU A 56 1.61 -1.65 -1.93
N ILE A 57 2.75 -2.32 -1.94
CA ILE A 57 3.62 -2.43 -3.12
C ILE A 57 2.89 -3.19 -4.24
N LYS A 58 2.09 -4.19 -3.89
CA LYS A 58 1.37 -5.06 -4.84
C LYS A 58 0.21 -4.32 -5.50
N PRO A 59 0.08 -4.35 -6.85
CA PRO A 59 -1.03 -3.69 -7.56
C PRO A 59 -2.42 -4.18 -7.11
N SER A 60 -2.55 -5.48 -6.80
CA SER A 60 -3.80 -6.07 -6.31
C SER A 60 -4.23 -5.46 -4.97
N THR A 61 -3.28 -5.26 -4.06
CA THR A 61 -3.55 -4.67 -2.74
C THR A 61 -3.89 -3.18 -2.85
N LYS A 62 -3.22 -2.43 -3.75
CA LYS A 62 -3.60 -1.03 -4.06
C LYS A 62 -5.04 -0.95 -4.56
N LYS A 63 -5.44 -1.85 -5.48
CA LYS A 63 -6.81 -1.91 -6.00
C LYS A 63 -7.82 -2.24 -4.89
N LEU A 64 -7.50 -3.19 -4.01
CA LEU A 64 -8.32 -3.54 -2.85
C LEU A 64 -8.48 -2.34 -1.91
N ALA A 65 -7.40 -1.64 -1.55
CA ALA A 65 -7.44 -0.46 -0.70
C ALA A 65 -8.32 0.65 -1.28
N THR A 66 -8.18 0.93 -2.59
CA THR A 66 -9.03 1.90 -3.31
C THR A 66 -10.50 1.50 -3.27
N GLY A 67 -10.81 0.21 -3.45
CA GLY A 67 -12.18 -0.32 -3.35
C GLY A 67 -12.76 -0.11 -1.96
N LEU A 68 -12.03 -0.48 -0.91
CA LEU A 68 -12.48 -0.30 0.48
C LEU A 68 -12.76 1.16 0.84
N ILE A 69 -11.90 2.09 0.39
CA ILE A 69 -12.12 3.54 0.59
C ILE A 69 -13.39 3.99 -0.13
N THR A 70 -13.65 3.48 -1.34
CA THR A 70 -14.85 3.82 -2.12
C THR A 70 -16.11 3.28 -1.45
N ASP A 71 -16.10 2.03 -1.03
CA ASP A 71 -17.23 1.35 -0.39
C ASP A 71 -17.58 1.97 0.98
N ALA A 72 -16.57 2.50 1.68
CA ALA A 72 -16.75 3.16 2.96
C ALA A 72 -17.53 4.48 2.87
N LYS A 73 -17.50 5.18 1.72
CA LYS A 73 -18.06 6.55 1.59
C LYS A 73 -19.47 6.70 2.11
N SER A 74 -20.35 5.73 1.85
CA SER A 74 -21.74 5.77 2.29
C SER A 74 -21.95 5.55 3.79
N ALA A 75 -20.92 5.08 4.51
CA ALA A 75 -20.97 4.73 5.91
C ALA A 75 -20.13 5.65 6.82
N LEU A 76 -19.31 6.55 6.26
CA LEU A 76 -18.41 7.43 7.03
C LEU A 76 -19.16 8.27 8.08
N ALA A 77 -20.33 8.81 7.71
CA ALA A 77 -21.15 9.63 8.62
C ALA A 77 -21.66 8.88 9.86
N PHE A 78 -21.64 7.54 9.83
CA PHE A 78 -22.17 6.69 10.89
C PHE A 78 -21.09 6.06 11.78
N SER A 79 -19.80 6.21 11.43
CA SER A 79 -18.69 5.62 12.18
C SER A 79 -17.45 6.51 12.14
N PRO A 80 -17.14 7.19 13.26
CA PRO A 80 -15.88 7.91 13.44
C PRO A 80 -14.65 7.02 13.25
N THR A 81 -14.70 5.76 13.71
CA THR A 81 -13.64 4.78 13.50
C THR A 81 -13.40 4.49 12.03
N LEU A 82 -14.47 4.26 11.25
CA LEU A 82 -14.37 4.02 9.81
C LEU A 82 -13.80 5.25 9.08
N THR A 83 -14.19 6.45 9.50
CA THR A 83 -13.66 7.71 8.95
C THR A 83 -12.14 7.83 9.17
N LYS A 84 -11.67 7.58 10.41
CA LYS A 84 -10.23 7.59 10.74
C LYS A 84 -9.45 6.55 9.92
N LEU A 85 -9.96 5.31 9.83
CA LEU A 85 -9.32 4.24 9.07
C LEU A 85 -9.27 4.55 7.56
N SER A 86 -10.35 5.09 7.01
CA SER A 86 -10.43 5.49 5.60
C SER A 86 -9.42 6.59 5.28
N THR A 87 -9.29 7.60 6.14
CA THR A 87 -8.30 8.68 6.01
C THR A 87 -6.88 8.12 6.07
N ALA A 88 -6.56 7.32 7.10
CA ALA A 88 -5.24 6.72 7.27
C ALA A 88 -4.87 5.80 6.10
N LEU A 89 -5.82 5.00 5.60
CA LEU A 89 -5.59 4.12 4.45
C LEU A 89 -5.35 4.93 3.16
N ASN A 90 -6.09 6.03 2.96
CA ASN A 90 -5.90 6.91 1.81
C ASN A 90 -4.53 7.62 1.84
N GLU A 91 -4.12 8.13 2.98
CA GLU A 91 -2.78 8.73 3.17
C GLU A 91 -1.68 7.70 2.89
N ARG A 92 -1.83 6.48 3.42
CA ARG A 92 -0.89 5.39 3.17
C ARG A 92 -0.85 5.02 1.70
N LEU A 93 -1.99 4.86 1.04
CA LEU A 93 -2.07 4.57 -0.40
C LEU A 93 -1.39 5.66 -1.22
N THR A 94 -1.61 6.93 -0.88
CA THR A 94 -0.96 8.08 -1.53
C THR A 94 0.56 7.99 -1.40
N SER A 95 1.08 7.68 -0.20
CA SER A 95 2.53 7.56 0.01
C SER A 95 3.17 6.43 -0.83
N TYR A 96 2.44 5.34 -1.10
CA TYR A 96 2.91 4.24 -1.96
C TYR A 96 2.65 4.46 -3.46
N THR A 97 2.00 5.55 -3.85
CA THR A 97 1.78 5.95 -5.24
C THR A 97 2.50 7.24 -5.62
N THR A 98 3.16 7.88 -4.66
CA THR A 98 3.98 9.08 -4.88
C THR A 98 5.39 8.67 -5.31
N PRO A 99 5.93 9.19 -6.45
CA PRO A 99 7.29 8.93 -6.86
C PRO A 99 8.32 9.46 -5.85
N LEU A 100 9.41 8.73 -5.70
CA LEU A 100 10.57 9.07 -4.88
C LEU A 100 11.72 9.50 -5.80
N ASP A 101 12.43 10.56 -5.46
CA ASP A 101 13.65 10.95 -6.12
C ASP A 101 14.82 10.12 -5.58
N ILE A 102 15.40 9.26 -6.42
CA ILE A 102 16.51 8.36 -6.05
C ILE A 102 17.77 8.80 -6.75
N ILE A 103 18.85 8.95 -6.00
CA ILE A 103 20.15 9.38 -6.49
C ILE A 103 20.96 8.14 -6.81
N VAL A 104 21.24 7.90 -8.10
CA VAL A 104 22.12 6.83 -8.56
C VAL A 104 23.52 7.40 -8.72
N VAL A 105 24.49 6.79 -8.05
CA VAL A 105 25.91 7.16 -8.10
C VAL A 105 26.69 6.04 -8.76
N SER A 106 27.59 6.38 -9.69
CA SER A 106 28.45 5.44 -10.38
C SER A 106 29.81 6.07 -10.73
N ASP A 107 30.66 5.36 -11.44
CA ASP A 107 32.05 5.73 -11.79
C ASP A 107 32.21 6.37 -13.18
N ASN A 108 31.11 6.77 -13.81
CA ASN A 108 31.06 7.37 -15.15
C ASN A 108 31.58 6.44 -16.30
N VAL A 109 31.77 5.15 -16.01
CA VAL A 109 32.19 4.13 -17.01
C VAL A 109 31.34 2.86 -16.91
N THR A 110 30.74 2.59 -15.76
CA THR A 110 29.76 1.52 -15.57
C THR A 110 28.41 1.95 -16.14
N PHE A 111 27.85 1.17 -17.06
CA PHE A 111 26.48 1.35 -17.54
C PHE A 111 25.50 0.81 -16.53
N VAL A 112 24.59 1.66 -16.06
CA VAL A 112 23.60 1.33 -15.04
C VAL A 112 22.23 1.19 -15.67
N GLU A 113 21.49 0.15 -15.28
CA GLU A 113 20.09 -0.06 -15.59
C GLU A 113 19.31 -0.49 -14.34
N VAL A 114 18.00 -0.16 -14.30
CA VAL A 114 17.07 -0.70 -13.31
C VAL A 114 16.25 -1.79 -13.99
N LYS A 115 16.38 -3.03 -13.51
CA LYS A 115 15.75 -4.21 -14.12
C LYS A 115 14.23 -4.01 -14.22
N SER A 116 13.68 -4.26 -15.41
CA SER A 116 12.24 -4.14 -15.71
C SER A 116 11.67 -2.70 -15.64
N VAL A 117 12.52 -1.69 -15.46
CA VAL A 117 12.10 -0.27 -15.44
C VAL A 117 12.73 0.49 -16.61
N GLY A 118 14.07 0.49 -16.70
CA GLY A 118 14.76 1.22 -17.77
C GLY A 118 16.23 1.47 -17.49
N GLN A 119 16.84 2.19 -18.43
CA GLN A 119 18.26 2.52 -18.40
C GLN A 119 18.50 3.85 -17.69
N VAL A 120 19.48 3.87 -16.78
CA VAL A 120 20.01 5.08 -16.17
C VAL A 120 21.11 5.67 -17.06
N GLY A 121 21.94 4.79 -17.64
CA GLY A 121 23.06 5.12 -18.51
C GLY A 121 24.41 5.06 -17.79
N THR A 122 25.44 5.63 -18.45
CA THR A 122 26.80 5.80 -17.90
C THR A 122 26.89 7.18 -17.28
N VAL A 123 26.89 7.25 -15.95
CA VAL A 123 26.77 8.52 -15.19
C VAL A 123 27.69 8.51 -13.97
N ALA A 124 28.14 9.68 -13.53
CA ALA A 124 28.76 9.83 -12.21
C ALA A 124 27.67 9.91 -11.13
N GLN A 125 26.63 10.71 -11.40
CA GLN A 125 25.46 10.85 -10.54
C GLN A 125 24.24 11.23 -11.38
N LYS A 126 23.08 10.64 -11.06
CA LYS A 126 21.82 10.98 -11.71
C LYS A 126 20.64 10.72 -10.78
N THR A 127 19.72 11.67 -10.70
CA THR A 127 18.46 11.49 -10.01
C THR A 127 17.44 10.86 -10.96
N ILE A 128 16.77 9.81 -10.49
CA ILE A 128 15.66 9.14 -11.18
C ILE A 128 14.45 9.06 -10.29
N GLN A 129 13.26 8.97 -10.88
CA GLN A 129 12.01 8.84 -10.14
C GLN A 129 11.53 7.39 -10.15
N LEU A 130 11.31 6.82 -8.97
CA LEU A 130 10.78 5.48 -8.78
C LEU A 130 9.65 5.49 -7.75
N LEU A 131 8.64 4.66 -7.94
CA LEU A 131 7.63 4.42 -6.90
C LEU A 131 8.22 3.56 -5.77
N PRO A 132 7.66 3.61 -4.55
CA PRO A 132 7.98 2.61 -3.53
C PRO A 132 7.79 1.19 -4.07
N GLY A 133 8.82 0.34 -3.89
CA GLY A 133 8.86 -1.00 -4.46
C GLY A 133 10.23 -1.67 -4.26
N ASP A 134 10.35 -2.90 -4.75
CA ASP A 134 11.60 -3.66 -4.72
C ASP A 134 12.22 -3.66 -6.13
N TYR A 135 13.48 -3.23 -6.22
CA TYR A 135 14.20 -3.03 -7.47
C TYR A 135 15.55 -3.74 -7.45
N VAL A 136 16.07 -4.03 -8.64
CA VAL A 136 17.44 -4.51 -8.83
C VAL A 136 18.13 -3.57 -9.79
N PHE A 137 19.15 -2.87 -9.30
CA PHE A 137 20.04 -2.07 -10.12
C PHE A 137 21.15 -2.98 -10.65
N VAL A 138 21.44 -2.86 -11.94
CA VAL A 138 22.44 -3.69 -12.63
C VAL A 138 23.50 -2.78 -13.22
N GLY A 139 24.76 -3.01 -12.84
CA GLY A 139 25.93 -2.31 -13.39
C GLY A 139 26.71 -3.22 -14.34
N LYS A 140 26.95 -2.77 -15.56
CA LYS A 140 27.68 -3.48 -16.61
C LYS A 140 28.89 -2.65 -17.09
N ARG A 141 30.03 -3.29 -17.18
CA ARG A 141 31.28 -2.70 -17.74
C ARG A 141 32.06 -3.75 -18.50
N LYS A 142 32.56 -3.40 -19.68
CA LYS A 142 33.36 -4.33 -20.52
C LYS A 142 34.62 -4.77 -19.78
N GLY A 143 34.84 -6.10 -19.65
CA GLY A 143 35.98 -6.69 -18.94
C GLY A 143 35.80 -6.76 -17.42
N TYR A 144 34.59 -6.52 -16.91
CA TYR A 144 34.25 -6.58 -15.49
C TYR A 144 33.04 -7.46 -15.23
N VAL A 145 32.97 -8.02 -14.03
CA VAL A 145 31.82 -8.80 -13.56
C VAL A 145 30.61 -7.88 -13.45
N THR A 146 29.49 -8.32 -14.02
CA THR A 146 28.20 -7.59 -13.87
C THR A 146 27.74 -7.62 -12.42
N ILE A 147 27.51 -6.45 -11.84
CA ILE A 147 26.99 -6.35 -10.47
C ILE A 147 25.47 -6.20 -10.43
N GLN A 148 24.83 -6.73 -9.40
CA GLN A 148 23.42 -6.54 -9.12
C GLN A 148 23.25 -6.04 -7.68
N VAL A 149 22.55 -4.91 -7.52
CA VAL A 149 22.30 -4.28 -6.24
C VAL A 149 20.77 -4.31 -5.98
N PRO A 150 20.28 -5.24 -5.16
CA PRO A 150 18.87 -5.25 -4.75
C PRO A 150 18.60 -4.09 -3.79
N VAL A 151 17.53 -3.36 -4.02
CA VAL A 151 17.15 -2.18 -3.25
C VAL A 151 15.65 -2.21 -2.98
N ALA A 152 15.27 -2.16 -1.70
CA ALA A 152 13.91 -1.92 -1.27
C ALA A 152 13.71 -0.41 -1.07
N LEU A 153 12.75 0.18 -1.79
CA LEU A 153 12.34 1.58 -1.65
C LEU A 153 11.01 1.65 -0.91
N ARG A 154 10.96 2.45 0.14
CA ARG A 154 9.77 2.64 0.96
C ARG A 154 9.37 4.13 0.98
N PRO A 155 8.12 4.48 1.29
CA PRO A 155 7.72 5.87 1.48
C PRO A 155 8.67 6.56 2.47
N GLY A 156 9.21 7.72 2.07
CA GLY A 156 10.22 8.45 2.85
C GLY A 156 11.66 8.27 2.39
N ASP A 157 11.97 7.32 1.49
CA ASP A 157 13.32 7.10 0.95
C ASP A 157 13.72 8.12 -0.15
N SER A 158 12.98 9.21 -0.34
CA SER A 158 13.37 10.26 -1.29
C SER A 158 14.73 10.87 -0.91
N GLY A 159 15.63 11.02 -1.89
CA GLY A 159 17.00 11.45 -1.66
C GLY A 159 18.00 10.31 -1.35
N LYS A 160 17.54 9.05 -1.29
CA LYS A 160 18.41 7.90 -1.05
C LYS A 160 19.43 7.72 -2.17
N GLU A 161 20.69 7.57 -1.79
CA GLU A 161 21.79 7.29 -2.71
C GLU A 161 21.98 5.79 -2.91
N ILE A 162 22.15 5.38 -4.17
CA ILE A 162 22.40 4.00 -4.56
C ILE A 162 23.67 3.96 -5.41
N SER A 163 24.73 3.35 -4.88
CA SER A 163 25.99 3.18 -5.58
C SER A 163 25.99 1.90 -6.43
N VAL A 164 26.29 2.04 -7.72
CA VAL A 164 26.32 0.92 -8.68
C VAL A 164 27.60 1.01 -9.50
N ILE A 165 28.66 0.33 -9.07
CA ILE A 165 29.99 0.36 -9.69
C ILE A 165 30.49 -1.06 -9.93
N ALA A 166 30.77 -1.42 -11.19
CA ALA A 166 31.42 -2.69 -11.55
C ALA A 166 32.94 -2.56 -11.40
N HIS A 167 33.49 -3.13 -10.33
CA HIS A 167 34.90 -2.99 -9.94
C HIS A 167 35.72 -4.29 -10.02
N GLU A 168 35.09 -5.46 -10.11
CA GLU A 168 35.77 -6.76 -10.21
C GLU A 168 36.02 -7.10 -11.67
N GLN A 169 37.30 -7.31 -12.04
CA GLN A 169 37.69 -7.71 -13.38
C GLN A 169 37.47 -9.22 -13.61
N ILE A 170 37.13 -9.59 -14.86
CA ILE A 170 36.98 -10.98 -15.32
C ILE A 170 38.33 -11.61 -15.59
#